data_e1a61f2c6246ee9e42f1aee19fb16548
#
_entry.id   e1a61f2c6246ee9e42f1aee19fb16548
#
_cell.length_a   1.000
_cell.length_b   1.000
_cell.length_c   1.000
_cell.angle_alpha   90.00
_cell.angle_beta   90.00
_cell.angle_gamma   90.00
#
_symmetry.space_group_name_H-M   'P 1'
#
loop_
_entity.id
_entity.type
_entity.pdbx_description
1 polymer ?
#
loop_
_entity_poly.entity_id
_entity_poly.type
_entity_poly.pdbx_seq_one_letter_code
_entity_poly.pdbx_strand_id
1 'polypeptide(L)'
;MRSSSFFAAVFLIAVFFVSGSSAQDVRSVTGLPIPAGQPVIWGQIDIQGIPSGTKRPIVSVLLLAEGVERGRTQINDEGYFYFLERPRDGQYLVVNIGGTEIGRQPITSSRGERYDMTINWSEDFGRTSSPGVISVKDVYTGRSEANSKLFDQGAAAAKAKKNADAIKLFNQVVAADPKDFVAWTEIGTLHFGNNKLSDAEKAYTKALELKPDFAIALVNLGKVQFSQNKNDEAIATLLKAVAAEPNSPEANHFLGEAYLKARKGSLAVGYLNKAIQLAPIEKAEVHLRLAALYHAAGAKDRAVAEYKAFLEKVSEHPERKKIEQYVKDNS
;
A
#
# COMPACT_ATOMS: atom_id res chain seq x y z
N MET A 1 -19.60 40.88 0.07
CA MET A 1 -20.37 39.67 0.44
C MET A 1 -20.50 38.78 -0.79
N ARG A 2 -19.65 37.80 -0.93
CA ARG A 2 -19.81 36.65 -1.82
C ARG A 2 -19.35 35.45 -1.05
N SER A 3 -20.27 34.56 -0.74
CA SER A 3 -20.09 33.36 0.04
C SER A 3 -19.27 32.32 -0.76
N SER A 4 -18.16 31.91 -0.20
CA SER A 4 -17.38 30.77 -0.67
C SER A 4 -18.12 29.51 -0.29
N SER A 5 -18.68 28.80 -1.27
CA SER A 5 -19.26 27.49 -1.09
C SER A 5 -18.11 26.46 -1.02
N PHE A 6 -17.84 25.93 0.17
CA PHE A 6 -17.09 24.71 0.37
C PHE A 6 -17.86 23.55 -0.26
N PHE A 7 -17.39 23.01 -1.36
CA PHE A 7 -17.83 21.69 -1.84
C PHE A 7 -17.11 20.62 -1.03
N ALA A 8 -17.73 20.24 0.09
CA ALA A 8 -17.47 18.94 0.68
C ALA A 8 -18.00 17.87 -0.29
N ALA A 9 -17.15 17.02 -0.79
CA ALA A 9 -17.56 15.86 -1.57
C ALA A 9 -18.37 14.95 -0.65
N VAL A 10 -19.69 15.07 -0.70
CA VAL A 10 -20.62 14.17 -0.03
C VAL A 10 -20.61 12.86 -0.83
N PHE A 11 -19.96 11.83 -0.28
CA PHE A 11 -20.10 10.47 -0.80
C PHE A 11 -21.54 10.00 -0.58
N LEU A 12 -22.31 9.94 -1.65
CA LEU A 12 -23.65 9.39 -1.62
C LEU A 12 -23.52 7.85 -1.63
N ILE A 13 -23.62 7.23 -0.45
CA ILE A 13 -23.72 5.77 -0.33
C ILE A 13 -25.18 5.42 -0.58
N ALA A 14 -25.51 4.95 -1.77
CA ALA A 14 -26.82 4.38 -2.05
C ALA A 14 -26.89 2.96 -1.49
N VAL A 15 -27.76 2.75 -0.52
CA VAL A 15 -27.94 1.47 0.16
C VAL A 15 -29.25 0.85 -0.31
N PHE A 16 -29.16 -0.27 -1.03
CA PHE A 16 -30.32 -1.09 -1.33
C PHE A 16 -30.47 -2.21 -0.29
N PHE A 17 -31.64 -2.29 0.32
CA PHE A 17 -32.00 -3.37 1.23
C PHE A 17 -32.49 -4.59 0.42
N VAL A 18 -31.84 -5.74 0.58
CA VAL A 18 -32.40 -7.04 0.19
C VAL A 18 -32.41 -7.92 1.45
N SER A 19 -33.60 -8.35 1.84
CA SER A 19 -33.84 -9.21 2.99
C SER A 19 -33.29 -10.61 2.76
N GLY A 20 -32.57 -11.12 3.75
CA GLY A 20 -32.21 -12.50 4.04
C GLY A 20 -32.11 -13.50 2.88
N SER A 21 -30.93 -13.71 2.32
CA SER A 21 -30.61 -14.84 1.45
C SER A 21 -29.75 -15.86 2.20
N SER A 22 -30.07 -17.16 2.03
CA SER A 22 -29.28 -18.25 2.60
C SER A 22 -27.91 -18.36 1.88
N ALA A 23 -26.90 -18.93 2.53
CA ALA A 23 -25.56 -19.13 1.94
C ALA A 23 -25.58 -19.87 0.57
N GLN A 24 -26.66 -20.58 0.25
CA GLN A 24 -26.88 -21.25 -1.02
C GLN A 24 -27.20 -20.26 -2.14
N ASP A 25 -27.93 -19.17 -1.86
CA ASP A 25 -28.23 -18.10 -2.82
C ASP A 25 -27.01 -17.25 -3.13
N VAL A 26 -26.15 -16.99 -2.15
CA VAL A 26 -24.93 -16.19 -2.33
C VAL A 26 -23.99 -16.83 -3.35
N ARG A 27 -23.83 -18.15 -3.31
CA ARG A 27 -22.98 -18.90 -4.22
C ARG A 27 -23.48 -18.83 -5.68
N SER A 28 -24.79 -18.91 -5.88
CA SER A 28 -25.40 -18.86 -7.23
C SER A 28 -25.32 -17.46 -7.85
N VAL A 29 -25.35 -16.41 -7.02
CA VAL A 29 -25.33 -15.02 -7.48
C VAL A 29 -23.90 -14.51 -7.71
N THR A 30 -22.94 -14.93 -6.87
CA THR A 30 -21.59 -14.34 -6.84
C THR A 30 -20.52 -15.20 -7.49
N GLY A 31 -20.79 -16.48 -7.77
CA GLY A 31 -19.78 -17.43 -8.25
C GLY A 31 -18.65 -17.73 -7.24
N LEU A 32 -18.73 -17.16 -6.02
CA LEU A 32 -17.69 -17.30 -5.00
C LEU A 32 -17.75 -18.69 -4.33
N PRO A 33 -16.60 -19.29 -3.96
CA PRO A 33 -16.53 -20.63 -3.35
C PRO A 33 -16.90 -20.59 -1.84
N ILE A 34 -18.12 -20.13 -1.52
CA ILE A 34 -18.58 -20.00 -0.13
C ILE A 34 -19.09 -21.37 0.36
N PRO A 35 -18.57 -21.92 1.47
CA PRO A 35 -19.07 -23.18 2.04
C PRO A 35 -20.50 -23.03 2.56
N ALA A 36 -21.34 -24.05 2.30
CA ALA A 36 -22.72 -24.05 2.79
C ALA A 36 -22.77 -24.08 4.34
N GLY A 37 -23.70 -23.31 4.92
CA GLY A 37 -23.94 -23.28 6.38
C GLY A 37 -22.91 -22.52 7.21
N GLN A 38 -21.91 -21.91 6.59
CA GLN A 38 -20.98 -21.03 7.28
C GLN A 38 -21.55 -19.60 7.36
N PRO A 39 -21.33 -18.90 8.48
CA PRO A 39 -21.65 -17.48 8.53
C PRO A 39 -20.75 -16.71 7.56
N VAL A 40 -21.33 -15.77 6.84
CA VAL A 40 -20.61 -15.02 5.81
C VAL A 40 -20.94 -13.54 5.86
N ILE A 41 -19.92 -12.71 5.73
CA ILE A 41 -20.04 -11.29 5.39
C ILE A 41 -19.65 -11.20 3.92
N TRP A 42 -20.52 -10.68 3.07
CA TRP A 42 -20.28 -10.59 1.63
C TRP A 42 -20.87 -9.32 1.03
N GLY A 43 -20.50 -9.01 -0.19
CA GLY A 43 -21.03 -7.85 -0.88
C GLY A 43 -20.39 -7.65 -2.25
N GLN A 44 -20.77 -6.54 -2.89
CA GLN A 44 -20.27 -6.14 -4.18
C GLN A 44 -19.68 -4.72 -4.11
N ILE A 45 -18.51 -4.56 -4.69
CA ILE A 45 -17.89 -3.25 -4.91
C ILE A 45 -18.13 -2.88 -6.37
N ASP A 46 -18.99 -1.90 -6.60
CA ASP A 46 -19.26 -1.34 -7.93
C ASP A 46 -18.38 -0.10 -8.13
N ILE A 47 -17.50 -0.13 -9.14
CA ILE A 47 -16.63 0.99 -9.48
C ILE A 47 -17.16 1.65 -10.75
N GLN A 48 -17.73 2.81 -10.60
CA GLN A 48 -18.32 3.59 -11.69
C GLN A 48 -17.32 4.56 -12.31
N GLY A 49 -17.44 4.79 -13.61
CA GLY A 49 -16.67 5.80 -14.32
C GLY A 49 -15.24 5.41 -14.70
N ILE A 50 -14.91 4.11 -14.70
CA ILE A 50 -13.60 3.64 -15.22
C ILE A 50 -13.50 3.96 -16.72
N PRO A 51 -12.49 4.74 -17.17
CA PRO A 51 -12.33 5.05 -18.59
C PRO A 51 -12.12 3.78 -19.44
N SER A 52 -12.67 3.77 -20.65
CA SER A 52 -12.48 2.66 -21.59
C SER A 52 -10.99 2.43 -21.87
N GLY A 53 -10.56 1.16 -21.82
CA GLY A 53 -9.16 0.80 -22.01
C GLY A 53 -8.27 0.92 -20.75
N THR A 54 -8.82 1.36 -19.63
CA THR A 54 -8.11 1.36 -18.36
C THR A 54 -8.11 -0.06 -17.78
N LYS A 55 -6.93 -0.58 -17.40
CA LYS A 55 -6.84 -1.85 -16.67
C LYS A 55 -7.57 -1.71 -15.33
N ARG A 56 -8.49 -2.63 -15.04
CA ARG A 56 -9.19 -2.64 -13.75
C ARG A 56 -8.18 -2.67 -12.61
N PRO A 57 -8.32 -1.81 -11.59
CA PRO A 57 -7.44 -1.82 -10.45
C PRO A 57 -7.67 -3.07 -9.60
N ILE A 58 -6.62 -3.47 -8.88
CA ILE A 58 -6.77 -4.49 -7.85
C ILE A 58 -7.44 -3.85 -6.64
N VAL A 59 -8.62 -4.34 -6.31
CA VAL A 59 -9.41 -3.87 -5.17
C VAL A 59 -9.34 -4.91 -4.06
N SER A 60 -8.88 -4.49 -2.90
CA SER A 60 -8.85 -5.32 -1.70
C SER A 60 -9.91 -4.83 -0.72
N VAL A 61 -10.62 -5.77 -0.12
CA VAL A 61 -11.56 -5.50 0.97
C VAL A 61 -10.97 -6.08 2.26
N LEU A 62 -10.92 -5.28 3.30
CA LEU A 62 -10.42 -5.66 4.62
C LEU A 62 -11.58 -5.71 5.60
N LEU A 63 -11.57 -6.71 6.45
CA LEU A 63 -12.44 -6.78 7.62
C LEU A 63 -11.65 -6.35 8.86
N LEU A 64 -12.05 -5.25 9.47
CA LEU A 64 -11.46 -4.75 10.72
C LEU A 64 -12.42 -5.01 11.88
N ALA A 65 -11.88 -5.40 13.04
CA ALA A 65 -12.59 -5.43 14.31
C ALA A 65 -11.71 -4.77 15.37
N GLU A 66 -12.27 -3.81 16.11
CA GLU A 66 -11.53 -3.03 17.13
C GLU A 66 -10.23 -2.38 16.58
N GLY A 67 -10.26 -1.96 15.29
CA GLY A 67 -9.11 -1.38 14.62
C GLY A 67 -8.06 -2.39 14.14
N VAL A 68 -8.25 -3.70 14.39
CA VAL A 68 -7.32 -4.77 13.97
C VAL A 68 -7.87 -5.47 12.74
N GLU A 69 -7.00 -5.71 11.75
CA GLU A 69 -7.34 -6.50 10.56
C GLU A 69 -7.61 -7.96 10.95
N ARG A 70 -8.81 -8.45 10.67
CA ARG A 70 -9.25 -9.83 10.86
C ARG A 70 -9.16 -10.67 9.60
N GLY A 71 -9.31 -10.01 8.45
CA GLY A 71 -9.23 -10.67 7.16
C GLY A 71 -9.07 -9.68 6.03
N ARG A 72 -8.54 -10.16 4.92
CA ARG A 72 -8.39 -9.43 3.66
C ARG A 72 -8.76 -10.35 2.51
N THR A 73 -9.53 -9.84 1.56
CA THR A 73 -9.87 -10.53 0.32
C THR A 73 -9.77 -9.57 -0.85
N GLN A 74 -9.71 -10.10 -2.06
CA GLN A 74 -9.85 -9.31 -3.28
C GLN A 74 -11.23 -9.54 -3.88
N ILE A 75 -11.75 -8.55 -4.58
CA ILE A 75 -12.98 -8.73 -5.35
C ILE A 75 -12.69 -9.60 -6.59
N ASN A 76 -13.69 -10.38 -7.01
CA ASN A 76 -13.64 -11.08 -8.29
C ASN A 76 -13.91 -10.11 -9.47
N ASP A 77 -13.97 -10.62 -10.69
CA ASP A 77 -14.17 -9.80 -11.90
C ASP A 77 -15.54 -9.09 -11.91
N GLU A 78 -16.55 -9.63 -11.22
CA GLU A 78 -17.87 -9.03 -11.05
C GLU A 78 -17.96 -8.07 -9.86
N GLY A 79 -16.86 -7.92 -9.09
CA GLY A 79 -16.76 -7.03 -7.94
C GLY A 79 -17.18 -7.65 -6.61
N TYR A 80 -17.45 -8.95 -6.54
CA TYR A 80 -17.88 -9.59 -5.30
C TYR A 80 -16.72 -9.97 -4.38
N PHE A 81 -16.99 -9.90 -3.06
CA PHE A 81 -16.09 -10.34 -1.99
C PHE A 81 -16.84 -11.10 -0.90
N TYR A 82 -16.11 -11.85 -0.07
CA TYR A 82 -16.67 -12.48 1.14
C TYR A 82 -15.64 -12.69 2.24
N PHE A 83 -16.13 -12.81 3.48
CA PHE A 83 -15.41 -13.27 4.66
C PHE A 83 -16.24 -14.32 5.38
N LEU A 84 -15.60 -15.41 5.83
CA LEU A 84 -16.24 -16.47 6.61
C LEU A 84 -16.31 -16.05 8.09
N GLU A 85 -17.08 -15.00 8.35
CA GLU A 85 -17.30 -14.43 9.68
C GLU A 85 -18.76 -14.00 9.88
N ARG A 86 -19.19 -13.95 11.13
CA ARG A 86 -20.49 -13.38 11.47
C ARG A 86 -20.40 -11.86 11.59
N PRO A 87 -21.39 -11.12 11.05
CA PRO A 87 -21.49 -9.69 11.28
C PRO A 87 -21.63 -9.39 12.79
N ARG A 88 -20.83 -8.44 13.27
CA ARG A 88 -20.87 -7.97 14.67
C ARG A 88 -20.73 -6.45 14.69
N ASP A 89 -21.34 -5.83 15.70
CA ASP A 89 -21.15 -4.41 15.93
C ASP A 89 -19.68 -4.11 16.26
N GLY A 90 -19.18 -2.98 15.80
CA GLY A 90 -17.78 -2.59 15.95
C GLY A 90 -16.82 -3.15 14.90
N GLN A 91 -17.30 -3.94 13.94
CA GLN A 91 -16.55 -4.32 12.74
C GLN A 91 -16.73 -3.27 11.63
N TYR A 92 -15.74 -3.20 10.73
CA TYR A 92 -15.75 -2.34 9.56
C TYR A 92 -15.25 -3.10 8.34
N LEU A 93 -15.88 -2.86 7.19
CA LEU A 93 -15.32 -3.17 5.89
C LEU A 93 -14.57 -1.94 5.38
N VAL A 94 -13.34 -2.15 4.96
CA VAL A 94 -12.47 -1.11 4.39
C VAL A 94 -12.09 -1.52 2.98
N VAL A 95 -12.37 -0.66 2.01
CA VAL A 95 -12.02 -0.90 0.62
C VAL A 95 -10.75 -0.14 0.27
N ASN A 96 -9.76 -0.88 -0.23
CA ASN A 96 -8.48 -0.34 -0.64
C ASN A 96 -8.26 -0.57 -2.14
N ILE A 97 -7.75 0.46 -2.82
CA ILE A 97 -7.24 0.37 -4.19
C ILE A 97 -5.78 0.82 -4.18
N GLY A 98 -4.87 -0.03 -4.65
CA GLY A 98 -3.44 0.29 -4.69
C GLY A 98 -2.82 0.58 -3.31
N GLY A 99 -3.39 0.00 -2.23
CA GLY A 99 -2.93 0.24 -0.86
C GLY A 99 -3.56 1.45 -0.17
N THR A 100 -4.35 2.26 -0.89
CA THR A 100 -5.05 3.43 -0.33
C THR A 100 -6.46 3.07 0.08
N GLU A 101 -6.86 3.43 1.30
CA GLU A 101 -8.25 3.34 1.75
C GLU A 101 -9.10 4.34 0.96
N ILE A 102 -10.13 3.83 0.27
CA ILE A 102 -11.04 4.63 -0.55
C ILE A 102 -12.48 4.63 -0.04
N GLY A 103 -12.78 3.74 0.89
CA GLY A 103 -14.10 3.66 1.50
C GLY A 103 -14.08 2.80 2.76
N ARG A 104 -14.93 3.17 3.70
CA ARG A 104 -15.13 2.44 4.96
C ARG A 104 -16.61 2.35 5.28
N GLN A 105 -17.07 1.16 5.65
CA GLN A 105 -18.46 0.92 6.02
C GLN A 105 -18.53 0.14 7.33
N PRO A 106 -19.31 0.63 8.33
CA PRO A 106 -19.53 -0.14 9.55
C PRO A 106 -20.40 -1.37 9.27
N ILE A 107 -20.04 -2.48 9.91
CA ILE A 107 -20.84 -3.70 9.98
C ILE A 107 -21.71 -3.61 11.23
N THR A 108 -22.98 -3.92 11.07
CA THR A 108 -23.92 -4.00 12.19
C THR A 108 -24.62 -5.34 12.18
N SER A 109 -24.79 -5.96 13.34
CA SER A 109 -25.47 -7.25 13.47
C SER A 109 -26.93 -7.22 13.00
N SER A 110 -27.56 -6.05 13.00
CA SER A 110 -28.96 -5.84 12.56
C SER A 110 -29.13 -5.72 11.04
N ARG A 111 -28.05 -5.50 10.26
CA ARG A 111 -28.11 -5.19 8.82
C ARG A 111 -28.07 -6.43 7.92
N GLY A 112 -27.81 -7.61 8.50
CA GLY A 112 -27.64 -8.85 7.73
C GLY A 112 -26.21 -9.05 7.23
N GLU A 113 -26.06 -9.94 6.25
CA GLU A 113 -24.75 -10.46 5.79
C GLU A 113 -24.20 -9.73 4.54
N ARG A 114 -25.05 -8.94 3.84
CA ARG A 114 -24.69 -8.30 2.56
C ARG A 114 -24.35 -6.81 2.71
N TYR A 115 -23.18 -6.41 2.18
CA TYR A 115 -22.61 -5.07 2.25
C TYR A 115 -22.10 -4.62 0.87
N ASP A 116 -22.94 -3.92 0.12
CA ASP A 116 -22.57 -3.37 -1.19
C ASP A 116 -22.05 -1.94 -1.04
N MET A 117 -21.05 -1.59 -1.85
CA MET A 117 -20.50 -0.24 -1.93
C MET A 117 -20.31 0.20 -3.37
N THR A 118 -20.68 1.44 -3.68
CA THR A 118 -20.41 2.06 -4.98
C THR A 118 -19.29 3.08 -4.80
N ILE A 119 -18.28 3.01 -5.66
CA ILE A 119 -17.11 3.86 -5.65
C ILE A 119 -16.99 4.53 -7.00
N ASN A 120 -16.94 5.86 -7.01
CA ASN A 120 -16.67 6.60 -8.23
C ASN A 120 -15.18 6.53 -8.57
N TRP A 121 -14.86 6.13 -9.80
CA TRP A 121 -13.48 6.09 -10.28
C TRP A 121 -12.84 7.46 -10.16
N SER A 122 -11.64 7.48 -9.61
CA SER A 122 -10.74 8.62 -9.72
C SER A 122 -9.49 8.15 -10.46
N GLU A 123 -8.97 8.97 -11.33
CA GLU A 123 -7.69 8.69 -12.02
C GLU A 123 -6.53 8.43 -11.03
N ASP A 124 -6.69 8.88 -9.79
CA ASP A 124 -5.70 8.67 -8.73
C ASP A 124 -5.73 7.24 -8.15
N PHE A 125 -6.84 6.49 -8.31
CA PHE A 125 -6.97 5.10 -7.84
C PHE A 125 -6.19 4.08 -8.68
N GLY A 126 -5.97 4.36 -9.97
CA GLY A 126 -5.26 3.46 -10.88
C GLY A 126 -3.76 3.70 -10.96
N ARG A 127 -3.28 4.73 -10.29
CA ARG A 127 -1.87 5.07 -10.29
C ARG A 127 -1.22 4.45 -9.07
N THR A 128 -0.69 3.24 -9.27
CA THR A 128 0.45 2.83 -8.45
C THR A 128 1.49 3.93 -8.64
N SER A 129 1.59 4.83 -7.65
CA SER A 129 2.79 5.63 -7.50
C SER A 129 3.96 4.68 -7.68
N SER A 130 4.95 5.08 -8.46
CA SER A 130 6.21 4.33 -8.58
C SER A 130 6.58 3.76 -7.23
N PRO A 131 7.03 2.47 -7.10
CA PRO A 131 7.25 1.87 -5.79
C PRO A 131 8.07 2.82 -4.93
N GLY A 132 7.46 3.41 -3.92
CA GLY A 132 8.14 4.31 -2.99
C GLY A 132 7.64 5.75 -2.87
N VAL A 133 6.59 6.17 -3.60
CA VAL A 133 6.07 7.54 -3.44
C VAL A 133 4.60 7.49 -3.02
N ILE A 134 4.34 7.77 -1.74
CA ILE A 134 3.01 8.07 -1.22
C ILE A 134 2.82 9.59 -1.35
N SER A 135 1.78 10.03 -2.04
CA SER A 135 1.42 11.44 -2.06
C SER A 135 0.88 11.84 -0.69
N VAL A 136 1.55 12.77 -0.05
CA VAL A 136 1.24 13.24 1.32
C VAL A 136 0.76 14.67 1.32
N LYS A 137 0.17 15.13 0.24
CA LYS A 137 -0.25 16.51 0.02
C LYS A 137 -1.04 17.11 1.19
N ASP A 138 -1.89 16.31 1.81
CA ASP A 138 -2.86 16.78 2.81
C ASP A 138 -2.39 16.58 4.27
N VAL A 139 -1.18 16.04 4.48
CA VAL A 139 -0.65 15.80 5.83
C VAL A 139 -0.13 17.08 6.48
N TYR A 140 0.29 18.06 5.71
CA TYR A 140 0.72 19.37 6.22
C TYR A 140 -0.33 20.45 5.91
N THR A 141 -1.05 20.87 6.95
CA THR A 141 -2.15 21.85 6.85
C THR A 141 -1.73 23.31 7.04
N GLY A 142 -0.43 23.56 7.26
CA GLY A 142 0.11 24.90 7.54
C GLY A 142 0.34 25.79 6.33
N ARG A 143 0.12 25.30 5.09
CA ARG A 143 0.40 26.08 3.87
C ARG A 143 -0.57 27.23 3.69
N SER A 144 -0.04 28.40 3.34
CA SER A 144 -0.86 29.46 2.78
C SER A 144 -1.42 29.04 1.42
N GLU A 145 -2.47 29.71 0.94
CA GLU A 145 -3.06 29.44 -0.39
C GLU A 145 -2.00 29.55 -1.51
N ALA A 146 -1.13 30.54 -1.45
CA ALA A 146 -0.03 30.72 -2.39
C ALA A 146 0.95 29.55 -2.36
N ASN A 147 1.35 29.09 -1.17
CA ASN A 147 2.24 27.94 -1.02
C ASN A 147 1.59 26.62 -1.43
N SER A 148 0.30 26.43 -1.16
CA SER A 148 -0.45 25.27 -1.64
C SER A 148 -0.46 25.20 -3.16
N LYS A 149 -0.65 26.34 -3.82
CA LYS A 149 -0.60 26.43 -5.29
C LYS A 149 0.78 26.11 -5.86
N LEU A 150 1.86 26.60 -5.22
CA LEU A 150 3.23 26.27 -5.60
C LEU A 150 3.53 24.77 -5.38
N PHE A 151 3.07 24.21 -4.27
CA PHE A 151 3.20 22.78 -3.99
C PHE A 151 2.50 21.92 -5.06
N ASP A 152 1.27 22.27 -5.44
CA ASP A 152 0.51 21.60 -6.50
C ASP A 152 1.19 21.66 -7.86
N GLN A 153 1.76 22.81 -8.20
CA GLN A 153 2.55 22.96 -9.42
C GLN A 153 3.82 22.09 -9.38
N GLY A 154 4.49 22.00 -8.22
CA GLY A 154 5.62 21.12 -8.00
C GLY A 154 5.26 19.65 -8.16
N ALA A 155 4.16 19.23 -7.56
CA ALA A 155 3.65 17.86 -7.68
C ALA A 155 3.26 17.52 -9.14
N ALA A 156 2.60 18.45 -9.84
CA ALA A 156 2.28 18.29 -11.26
C ALA A 156 3.54 18.18 -12.15
N ALA A 157 4.57 18.98 -11.88
CA ALA A 157 5.86 18.90 -12.57
C ALA A 157 6.57 17.56 -12.31
N ALA A 158 6.56 17.07 -11.05
CA ALA A 158 7.12 15.77 -10.67
C ALA A 158 6.40 14.64 -11.42
N LYS A 159 5.07 14.67 -11.46
CA LYS A 159 4.23 13.73 -12.21
C LYS A 159 4.56 13.73 -13.72
N ALA A 160 4.82 14.90 -14.25
CA ALA A 160 5.27 15.08 -15.66
C ALA A 160 6.74 14.69 -15.89
N LYS A 161 7.43 14.13 -14.87
CA LYS A 161 8.88 13.80 -14.90
C LYS A 161 9.80 14.99 -15.15
N LYS A 162 9.32 16.21 -14.93
CA LYS A 162 10.09 17.47 -15.00
C LYS A 162 10.75 17.73 -13.64
N ASN A 163 11.65 16.82 -13.24
CA ASN A 163 12.21 16.81 -11.87
C ASN A 163 12.92 18.12 -11.50
N ALA A 164 13.62 18.77 -12.42
CA ALA A 164 14.29 20.04 -12.16
C ALA A 164 13.30 21.17 -11.83
N ASP A 165 12.20 21.26 -12.58
CA ASP A 165 11.15 22.26 -12.36
C ASP A 165 10.43 21.96 -11.03
N ALA A 166 10.14 20.69 -10.75
CA ALA A 166 9.52 20.28 -9.49
C ALA A 166 10.39 20.66 -8.28
N ILE A 167 11.69 20.37 -8.31
CA ILE A 167 12.64 20.75 -7.26
C ILE A 167 12.66 22.28 -7.07
N LYS A 168 12.66 23.04 -8.15
CA LYS A 168 12.62 24.50 -8.09
C LYS A 168 11.36 25.00 -7.39
N LEU A 169 10.20 24.43 -7.70
CA LEU A 169 8.91 24.81 -7.13
C LEU A 169 8.83 24.43 -5.64
N PHE A 170 9.24 23.22 -5.26
CA PHE A 170 9.28 22.81 -3.85
C PHE A 170 10.29 23.62 -3.05
N ASN A 171 11.42 24.02 -3.63
CA ASN A 171 12.35 24.94 -2.97
C ASN A 171 11.72 26.32 -2.70
N GLN A 172 10.83 26.82 -3.57
CA GLN A 172 10.07 28.02 -3.30
C GLN A 172 9.07 27.82 -2.14
N VAL A 173 8.44 26.63 -2.06
CA VAL A 173 7.56 26.28 -0.93
C VAL A 173 8.32 26.32 0.39
N VAL A 174 9.46 25.63 0.49
CA VAL A 174 10.24 25.59 1.75
C VAL A 174 10.97 26.88 2.05
N ALA A 175 11.22 27.73 1.08
CA ALA A 175 11.73 29.09 1.30
C ALA A 175 10.68 30.00 1.95
N ALA A 176 9.42 29.87 1.55
CA ALA A 176 8.31 30.62 2.12
C ALA A 176 7.82 29.99 3.45
N ASP A 177 7.86 28.67 3.58
CA ASP A 177 7.51 27.93 4.78
C ASP A 177 8.55 26.84 5.09
N PRO A 178 9.60 27.17 5.83
CA PRO A 178 10.65 26.20 6.19
C PRO A 178 10.18 25.01 7.04
N LYS A 179 8.96 25.08 7.61
CA LYS A 179 8.39 24.02 8.44
C LYS A 179 7.63 22.95 7.64
N ASP A 180 7.48 23.14 6.34
CA ASP A 180 6.80 22.18 5.48
C ASP A 180 7.64 20.91 5.29
N PHE A 181 7.51 19.98 6.24
CA PHE A 181 8.21 18.69 6.21
C PHE A 181 7.79 17.83 5.03
N VAL A 182 6.60 18.05 4.47
CA VAL A 182 6.13 17.31 3.28
C VAL A 182 6.87 17.82 2.05
N ALA A 183 7.01 19.12 1.85
CA ALA A 183 7.77 19.68 0.73
C ALA A 183 9.26 19.27 0.80
N TRP A 184 9.87 19.23 2.01
CA TRP A 184 11.20 18.67 2.18
C TRP A 184 11.28 17.19 1.79
N THR A 185 10.26 16.39 2.10
CA THR A 185 10.19 14.98 1.70
C THR A 185 10.10 14.82 0.20
N GLU A 186 9.30 15.64 -0.49
CA GLU A 186 9.19 15.62 -1.96
C GLU A 186 10.51 16.01 -2.63
N ILE A 187 11.23 17.02 -2.11
CA ILE A 187 12.59 17.38 -2.57
C ILE A 187 13.52 16.16 -2.45
N GLY A 188 13.48 15.47 -1.31
CA GLY A 188 14.27 14.26 -1.08
C GLY A 188 13.93 13.15 -2.08
N THR A 189 12.66 12.94 -2.36
CA THR A 189 12.18 11.93 -3.32
C THR A 189 12.66 12.22 -4.74
N LEU A 190 12.61 13.48 -5.16
CA LEU A 190 13.11 13.89 -6.47
C LEU A 190 14.63 13.75 -6.59
N HIS A 191 15.37 14.08 -5.53
CA HIS A 191 16.82 13.87 -5.51
C HIS A 191 17.16 12.38 -5.54
N PHE A 192 16.44 11.54 -4.78
CA PHE A 192 16.62 10.09 -4.80
C PHE A 192 16.36 9.51 -6.20
N GLY A 193 15.24 9.89 -6.83
CA GLY A 193 14.91 9.48 -8.20
C GLY A 193 15.96 9.91 -9.24
N ASN A 194 16.67 11.01 -8.99
CA ASN A 194 17.79 11.50 -9.81
C ASN A 194 19.15 10.90 -9.40
N ASN A 195 19.18 9.89 -8.53
CA ASN A 195 20.38 9.26 -7.96
C ASN A 195 21.32 10.23 -7.21
N LYS A 196 20.78 11.37 -6.71
CA LYS A 196 21.52 12.34 -5.89
C LYS A 196 21.35 11.96 -4.41
N LEU A 197 21.97 10.84 -3.99
CA LEU A 197 21.74 10.22 -2.71
C LEU A 197 22.06 11.16 -1.52
N SER A 198 23.14 11.95 -1.61
CA SER A 198 23.52 12.89 -0.55
C SER A 198 22.51 14.04 -0.38
N ASP A 199 21.97 14.57 -1.48
CA ASP A 199 20.97 15.64 -1.42
C ASP A 199 19.62 15.10 -0.94
N ALA A 200 19.25 13.86 -1.33
CA ALA A 200 18.09 13.19 -0.82
C ALA A 200 18.17 12.96 0.69
N GLU A 201 19.32 12.47 1.19
CA GLU A 201 19.56 12.28 2.63
C GLU A 201 19.38 13.59 3.42
N LYS A 202 19.97 14.70 2.94
CA LYS A 202 19.82 16.01 3.58
C LYS A 202 18.36 16.47 3.65
N ALA A 203 17.61 16.31 2.56
CA ALA A 203 16.23 16.74 2.48
C ALA A 203 15.32 15.91 3.41
N TYR A 204 15.48 14.58 3.43
CA TYR A 204 14.73 13.74 4.35
C TYR A 204 15.11 13.97 5.82
N THR A 205 16.38 14.19 6.10
CA THR A 205 16.82 14.57 7.45
C THR A 205 16.15 15.86 7.88
N LYS A 206 16.07 16.86 6.98
CA LYS A 206 15.37 18.11 7.27
C LYS A 206 13.88 17.91 7.55
N ALA A 207 13.22 17.05 6.78
CA ALA A 207 11.83 16.68 7.05
C ALA A 207 11.66 16.03 8.43
N LEU A 208 12.59 15.15 8.83
CA LEU A 208 12.55 14.43 10.10
C LEU A 208 12.97 15.29 11.31
N GLU A 209 13.77 16.33 11.13
CA GLU A 209 14.00 17.37 12.16
C GLU A 209 12.69 18.08 12.53
N LEU A 210 11.79 18.27 11.54
CA LEU A 210 10.51 18.93 11.71
C LEU A 210 9.42 17.98 12.21
N LYS A 211 9.44 16.73 11.74
CA LYS A 211 8.49 15.68 12.11
C LYS A 211 9.21 14.33 12.26
N PRO A 212 9.71 14.01 13.47
CA PRO A 212 10.58 12.85 13.71
C PRO A 212 9.93 11.47 13.45
N ASP A 213 8.61 11.40 13.54
CA ASP A 213 7.79 10.18 13.34
C ASP A 213 7.15 10.09 11.95
N PHE A 214 7.58 10.93 11.00
CA PHE A 214 7.02 10.92 9.67
C PHE A 214 7.47 9.67 8.90
N ALA A 215 6.62 8.63 8.92
CA ALA A 215 6.94 7.29 8.43
C ALA A 215 7.49 7.28 6.99
N ILE A 216 6.92 8.12 6.10
CA ILE A 216 7.34 8.20 4.70
C ILE A 216 8.78 8.72 4.57
N ALA A 217 9.12 9.78 5.29
CA ALA A 217 10.48 10.30 5.27
C ALA A 217 11.46 9.29 5.90
N LEU A 218 11.06 8.58 6.96
CA LEU A 218 11.86 7.51 7.58
C LEU A 218 12.12 6.36 6.62
N VAL A 219 11.10 5.85 5.93
CA VAL A 219 11.27 4.78 4.93
C VAL A 219 12.20 5.24 3.82
N ASN A 220 11.99 6.43 3.28
CA ASN A 220 12.79 6.94 2.16
C ASN A 220 14.23 7.26 2.57
N LEU A 221 14.46 7.78 3.77
CA LEU A 221 15.82 7.95 4.32
C LEU A 221 16.52 6.61 4.49
N GLY A 222 15.81 5.60 5.03
CA GLY A 222 16.34 4.24 5.14
C GLY A 222 16.73 3.63 3.79
N LYS A 223 15.92 3.87 2.74
CA LYS A 223 16.23 3.45 1.35
C LYS A 223 17.49 4.14 0.82
N VAL A 224 17.65 5.44 1.09
CA VAL A 224 18.85 6.19 0.69
C VAL A 224 20.08 5.63 1.40
N GLN A 225 20.02 5.44 2.72
CA GLN A 225 21.12 4.88 3.51
C GLN A 225 21.48 3.45 3.06
N PHE A 226 20.47 2.62 2.78
CA PHE A 226 20.66 1.29 2.19
C PHE A 226 21.40 1.37 0.85
N SER A 227 21.02 2.29 -0.03
CA SER A 227 21.68 2.51 -1.34
C SER A 227 23.10 3.01 -1.19
N GLN A 228 23.41 3.76 -0.14
CA GLN A 228 24.74 4.23 0.20
C GLN A 228 25.60 3.17 0.92
N ASN A 229 25.10 1.96 1.15
CA ASN A 229 25.72 0.90 1.95
C ASN A 229 25.91 1.23 3.45
N LYS A 230 25.19 2.21 3.97
CA LYS A 230 25.13 2.57 5.39
C LYS A 230 24.15 1.64 6.12
N ASN A 231 24.50 0.34 6.23
CA ASN A 231 23.55 -0.71 6.62
C ASN A 231 23.01 -0.53 8.05
N ASP A 232 23.86 -0.17 9.01
CA ASP A 232 23.42 -0.02 10.40
C ASP A 232 22.54 1.22 10.58
N GLU A 233 22.86 2.32 9.88
CA GLU A 233 22.03 3.53 9.85
C GLU A 233 20.67 3.24 9.19
N ALA A 234 20.66 2.52 8.07
CA ALA A 234 19.43 2.10 7.40
C ALA A 234 18.54 1.26 8.32
N ILE A 235 19.12 0.28 9.02
CA ILE A 235 18.37 -0.54 10.00
C ILE A 235 17.80 0.35 11.12
N ALA A 236 18.60 1.23 11.70
CA ALA A 236 18.13 2.10 12.78
C ALA A 236 16.99 3.02 12.32
N THR A 237 17.10 3.60 11.13
CA THR A 237 16.07 4.48 10.55
C THR A 237 14.79 3.69 10.20
N LEU A 238 14.93 2.51 9.60
CA LEU A 238 13.80 1.67 9.22
C LEU A 238 13.07 1.05 10.42
N LEU A 239 13.78 0.80 11.53
CA LEU A 239 13.14 0.42 12.79
C LEU A 239 12.24 1.54 13.31
N LYS A 240 12.66 2.82 13.21
CA LYS A 240 11.80 3.96 13.54
C LYS A 240 10.59 4.04 12.59
N ALA A 241 10.78 3.75 11.29
CA ALA A 241 9.70 3.70 10.32
C ALA A 241 8.65 2.64 10.67
N VAL A 242 9.08 1.42 11.01
CA VAL A 242 8.20 0.33 11.45
C VAL A 242 7.52 0.67 12.79
N ALA A 243 8.20 1.35 13.70
CA ALA A 243 7.59 1.81 14.96
C ALA A 243 6.52 2.87 14.73
N ALA A 244 6.74 3.81 13.78
CA ALA A 244 5.76 4.83 13.41
C ALA A 244 4.57 4.25 12.64
N GLU A 245 4.82 3.27 11.76
CA GLU A 245 3.79 2.62 10.94
C GLU A 245 4.04 1.11 10.83
N PRO A 246 3.60 0.31 11.84
CA PRO A 246 3.87 -1.13 11.89
C PRO A 246 3.30 -1.93 10.72
N ASN A 247 2.25 -1.42 10.09
CA ASN A 247 1.58 -2.04 8.95
C ASN A 247 2.00 -1.45 7.60
N SER A 248 3.12 -0.77 7.52
CA SER A 248 3.72 -0.35 6.25
C SER A 248 4.44 -1.52 5.57
N PRO A 249 3.96 -2.00 4.39
CA PRO A 249 4.66 -3.05 3.64
C PRO A 249 6.06 -2.63 3.22
N GLU A 250 6.24 -1.35 2.87
CA GLU A 250 7.52 -0.77 2.48
C GLU A 250 8.52 -0.76 3.62
N ALA A 251 8.11 -0.27 4.80
CA ALA A 251 8.98 -0.23 5.97
C ALA A 251 9.48 -1.63 6.35
N ASN A 252 8.56 -2.60 6.39
CA ASN A 252 8.89 -3.99 6.70
C ASN A 252 9.80 -4.60 5.61
N HIS A 253 9.50 -4.38 4.34
CA HIS A 253 10.31 -4.90 3.23
C HIS A 253 11.74 -4.37 3.30
N PHE A 254 11.92 -3.04 3.34
CA PHE A 254 13.26 -2.44 3.34
C PHE A 254 14.05 -2.75 4.62
N LEU A 255 13.38 -2.89 5.76
CA LEU A 255 14.03 -3.35 6.98
C LEU A 255 14.53 -4.80 6.84
N GLY A 256 13.72 -5.68 6.24
CA GLY A 256 14.12 -7.04 5.92
C GLY A 256 15.33 -7.08 4.97
N GLU A 257 15.31 -6.29 3.89
CA GLU A 257 16.44 -6.17 2.95
C GLU A 257 17.71 -5.64 3.63
N ALA A 258 17.57 -4.64 4.51
CA ALA A 258 18.68 -4.08 5.27
C ALA A 258 19.31 -5.14 6.21
N TYR A 259 18.48 -5.96 6.87
CA TYR A 259 18.97 -7.08 7.68
C TYR A 259 19.64 -8.16 6.83
N LEU A 260 19.13 -8.48 5.64
CA LEU A 260 19.81 -9.42 4.72
C LEU A 260 21.19 -8.90 4.34
N LYS A 261 21.29 -7.63 3.98
CA LYS A 261 22.57 -6.99 3.62
C LYS A 261 23.55 -6.95 4.78
N ALA A 262 23.05 -6.81 6.01
CA ALA A 262 23.83 -6.91 7.25
C ALA A 262 24.10 -8.36 7.70
N ARG A 263 23.75 -9.38 6.88
CA ARG A 263 23.88 -10.82 7.18
C ARG A 263 23.12 -11.28 8.43
N LYS A 264 22.07 -10.58 8.81
CA LYS A 264 21.18 -10.89 9.94
C LYS A 264 19.91 -11.62 9.45
N GLY A 265 20.10 -12.75 8.74
CA GLY A 265 19.02 -13.44 8.02
C GLY A 265 17.82 -13.83 8.89
N SER A 266 18.04 -14.26 10.14
CA SER A 266 16.95 -14.63 11.06
C SER A 266 16.00 -13.45 11.33
N LEU A 267 16.52 -12.23 11.48
CA LEU A 267 15.73 -11.02 11.66
C LEU A 267 15.02 -10.62 10.36
N ALA A 268 15.71 -10.75 9.23
CA ALA A 268 15.17 -10.43 7.92
C ALA A 268 13.90 -11.20 7.61
N VAL A 269 13.87 -12.52 7.89
CA VAL A 269 12.72 -13.39 7.62
C VAL A 269 11.43 -12.85 8.22
N GLY A 270 11.45 -12.39 9.47
CA GLY A 270 10.27 -11.88 10.15
C GLY A 270 9.66 -10.66 9.43
N TYR A 271 10.50 -9.69 9.08
CA TYR A 271 10.06 -8.46 8.41
C TYR A 271 9.65 -8.70 6.94
N LEU A 272 10.36 -9.56 6.22
CA LEU A 272 10.01 -9.92 4.85
C LEU A 272 8.66 -10.65 4.79
N ASN A 273 8.41 -11.59 5.69
CA ASN A 273 7.11 -12.25 5.80
C ASN A 273 6.00 -11.27 6.15
N LYS A 274 6.27 -10.31 7.05
CA LYS A 274 5.29 -9.26 7.37
C LYS A 274 4.97 -8.39 6.15
N ALA A 275 5.97 -8.03 5.35
CA ALA A 275 5.76 -7.28 4.10
C ALA A 275 4.88 -8.04 3.10
N ILE A 276 5.11 -9.36 2.91
CA ILE A 276 4.28 -10.23 2.07
C ILE A 276 2.85 -10.31 2.62
N GLN A 277 2.69 -10.49 3.93
CA GLN A 277 1.39 -10.56 4.56
C GLN A 277 0.57 -9.28 4.33
N LEU A 278 1.23 -8.12 4.39
CA LEU A 278 0.59 -6.80 4.24
C LEU A 278 0.24 -6.48 2.78
N ALA A 279 1.06 -6.91 1.83
CA ALA A 279 0.90 -6.63 0.40
C ALA A 279 1.30 -7.86 -0.45
N PRO A 280 0.49 -8.92 -0.49
CA PRO A 280 0.88 -10.23 -1.04
C PRO A 280 1.24 -10.21 -2.53
N ILE A 281 0.65 -9.32 -3.30
CA ILE A 281 0.90 -9.21 -4.75
C ILE A 281 2.05 -8.25 -5.03
N GLU A 282 1.99 -7.03 -4.46
CA GLU A 282 3.00 -5.99 -4.65
C GLU A 282 4.37 -6.42 -4.09
N LYS A 283 4.37 -7.33 -3.12
CA LYS A 283 5.57 -7.88 -2.49
C LYS A 283 5.84 -9.35 -2.88
N ALA A 284 5.23 -9.84 -3.95
CA ALA A 284 5.43 -11.21 -4.41
C ALA A 284 6.91 -11.55 -4.67
N GLU A 285 7.69 -10.60 -5.20
CA GLU A 285 9.13 -10.80 -5.44
C GLU A 285 9.94 -11.04 -4.15
N VAL A 286 9.41 -10.67 -2.98
CA VAL A 286 10.06 -10.95 -1.69
C VAL A 286 10.17 -12.45 -1.43
N HIS A 287 9.26 -13.27 -1.98
CA HIS A 287 9.38 -14.73 -1.95
C HIS A 287 10.71 -15.22 -2.58
N LEU A 288 11.19 -14.55 -3.64
CA LEU A 288 12.48 -14.88 -4.26
C LEU A 288 13.66 -14.61 -3.30
N ARG A 289 13.56 -13.55 -2.50
CA ARG A 289 14.57 -13.24 -1.48
C ARG A 289 14.60 -14.29 -0.37
N LEU A 290 13.42 -14.69 0.12
CA LEU A 290 13.27 -15.74 1.12
C LEU A 290 13.74 -17.09 0.59
N ALA A 291 13.37 -17.44 -0.65
CA ALA A 291 13.82 -18.68 -1.30
C ALA A 291 15.36 -18.74 -1.41
N ALA A 292 15.99 -17.66 -1.85
CA ALA A 292 17.44 -17.58 -1.93
C ALA A 292 18.12 -17.71 -0.54
N LEU A 293 17.54 -17.07 0.48
CA LEU A 293 18.02 -17.18 1.86
C LEU A 293 17.92 -18.61 2.40
N TYR A 294 16.75 -19.26 2.22
CA TYR A 294 16.54 -20.64 2.65
C TYR A 294 17.41 -21.62 1.88
N HIS A 295 17.59 -21.42 0.58
CA HIS A 295 18.51 -22.22 -0.21
C HIS A 295 19.96 -22.12 0.32
N ALA A 296 20.44 -20.90 0.57
CA ALA A 296 21.78 -20.67 1.12
C ALA A 296 21.96 -21.27 2.52
N ALA A 297 20.88 -21.38 3.29
CA ALA A 297 20.85 -22.02 4.61
C ALA A 297 20.67 -23.54 4.54
N GLY A 298 20.60 -24.15 3.35
CA GLY A 298 20.37 -25.60 3.16
C GLY A 298 18.93 -26.06 3.42
N ALA A 299 18.00 -25.14 3.70
CA ALA A 299 16.59 -25.42 3.96
C ALA A 299 15.80 -25.54 2.65
N LYS A 300 16.08 -26.57 1.86
CA LYS A 300 15.56 -26.76 0.50
C LYS A 300 14.03 -26.77 0.43
N ASP A 301 13.37 -27.47 1.35
CA ASP A 301 11.90 -27.56 1.38
C ASP A 301 11.26 -26.18 1.53
N ARG A 302 11.83 -25.30 2.38
CA ARG A 302 11.38 -23.94 2.56
C ARG A 302 11.64 -23.08 1.31
N ALA A 303 12.80 -23.25 0.67
CA ALA A 303 13.10 -22.56 -0.57
C ALA A 303 12.12 -22.95 -1.68
N VAL A 304 11.78 -24.23 -1.81
CA VAL A 304 10.76 -24.73 -2.74
C VAL A 304 9.38 -24.12 -2.45
N ALA A 305 8.99 -24.06 -1.18
CA ALA A 305 7.71 -23.46 -0.78
C ALA A 305 7.62 -21.99 -1.19
N GLU A 306 8.68 -21.21 -0.97
CA GLU A 306 8.73 -19.79 -1.36
C GLU A 306 8.71 -19.60 -2.89
N TYR A 307 9.43 -20.42 -3.64
CA TYR A 307 9.39 -20.40 -5.10
C TYR A 307 7.99 -20.73 -5.65
N LYS A 308 7.30 -21.73 -5.08
CA LYS A 308 5.92 -22.05 -5.44
C LYS A 308 4.99 -20.87 -5.17
N ALA A 309 5.09 -20.26 -3.98
CA ALA A 309 4.29 -19.08 -3.61
C ALA A 309 4.54 -17.87 -4.55
N PHE A 310 5.76 -17.69 -5.03
CA PHE A 310 6.06 -16.70 -6.06
C PHE A 310 5.39 -17.02 -7.39
N LEU A 311 5.54 -18.26 -7.88
CA LEU A 311 5.00 -18.70 -9.17
C LEU A 311 3.47 -18.61 -9.25
N GLU A 312 2.78 -18.79 -8.12
CA GLU A 312 1.33 -18.62 -8.01
C GLU A 312 0.87 -17.17 -8.20
N LYS A 313 1.70 -16.19 -7.80
CA LYS A 313 1.36 -14.76 -7.81
C LYS A 313 1.84 -14.03 -9.04
N VAL A 314 2.92 -14.52 -9.68
CA VAL A 314 3.58 -13.85 -10.80
C VAL A 314 3.58 -14.77 -12.02
N SER A 315 2.69 -14.47 -12.97
CA SER A 315 2.53 -15.28 -14.20
C SER A 315 3.69 -15.09 -15.18
N GLU A 316 4.26 -13.89 -15.25
CA GLU A 316 5.33 -13.54 -16.19
C GLU A 316 6.56 -13.05 -15.42
N HIS A 317 7.67 -13.78 -15.54
CA HIS A 317 8.95 -13.39 -14.95
C HIS A 317 10.11 -13.95 -15.79
N PRO A 318 11.19 -13.18 -16.03
CA PRO A 318 12.32 -13.63 -16.87
C PRO A 318 12.94 -14.95 -16.43
N GLU A 319 13.01 -15.19 -15.13
CA GLU A 319 13.60 -16.42 -14.55
C GLU A 319 12.57 -17.53 -14.24
N ARG A 320 11.29 -17.37 -14.69
CA ARG A 320 10.23 -18.31 -14.35
C ARG A 320 10.61 -19.78 -14.64
N LYS A 321 11.11 -20.06 -15.84
CA LYS A 321 11.51 -21.42 -16.23
C LYS A 321 12.59 -22.01 -15.30
N LYS A 322 13.54 -21.20 -14.88
CA LYS A 322 14.62 -21.60 -13.98
C LYS A 322 14.09 -21.89 -12.58
N ILE A 323 13.13 -21.08 -12.11
CA ILE A 323 12.46 -21.29 -10.83
C ILE A 323 11.62 -22.58 -10.86
N GLU A 324 10.85 -22.81 -11.93
CA GLU A 324 10.07 -24.04 -12.11
C GLU A 324 10.96 -25.28 -12.14
N GLN A 325 12.12 -25.20 -12.81
CA GLN A 325 13.09 -26.30 -12.82
C GLN A 325 13.65 -26.56 -11.42
N TYR A 326 14.02 -25.49 -10.67
CA TYR A 326 14.48 -25.66 -9.30
C TYR A 326 13.43 -26.35 -8.41
N VAL A 327 12.17 -25.94 -8.52
CA VAL A 327 11.06 -26.56 -7.79
C VAL A 327 10.95 -28.02 -8.13
N LYS A 328 11.01 -28.39 -9.43
CA LYS A 328 10.93 -29.78 -9.88
C LYS A 328 12.08 -30.67 -9.36
N ASP A 329 13.29 -30.12 -9.31
CA ASP A 329 14.48 -30.89 -8.94
C ASP A 329 14.63 -31.07 -7.41
N ASN A 330 13.88 -30.28 -6.61
CA ASN A 330 14.01 -30.27 -5.15
C ASN A 330 12.66 -30.51 -4.41
N SER A 331 11.59 -30.90 -5.12
CA SER A 331 10.26 -31.26 -4.55
C SER A 331 10.13 -32.72 -4.25
#